data_593ce9867e1222db7ae3062ae0f64b29
#
_entry.id   593ce9867e1222db7ae3062ae0f64b29
#
_cell.length_a   1.000
_cell.length_b   1.000
_cell.length_c   1.000
_cell.angle_alpha   90.00
_cell.angle_beta   90.00
_cell.angle_gamma   90.00
#
_symmetry.space_group_name_H-M   'P 1'
#
loop_
_entity.id
_entity.type
_entity.pdbx_description
1 polymer ?
#
loop_
_entity_poly.entity_id
_entity_poly.type
_entity_poly.pdbx_seq_one_letter_code
_entity_poly.pdbx_strand_id
1 'polypeptide(L)'
;MTVAKRVFLFMAVNLLVMLTISIVLQFLGIGHYLSARGVDYRSLAVFCLVWGMGGAFVSLTLSRVIAKWSMGVKILDPRSGDALVKTVHALARRAGLPAMPEVGIYDSPEPNAFATGPTRSRALVAVSTGLLGSMNQVEIEGVLAHEVAHIANGDMVTMTLVQGVVNAFVMFLARIIAFALSRGDRDNRGMVRMTVFALEMAFGVLGMVVVAWFSRRREFRADAGSAKLGGREKMIAALQALQRRFEPSDEQEAFATLKIAGGRGGFLALISTHPPIKDRIEALRRG
;
A
#
# COMPACT_ATOMS: atom_id res chain seq x y z
N MET A 1 5.97 -2.70 12.07
CA MET A 1 6.44 -1.37 11.59
C MET A 1 5.38 -0.34 11.90
N THR A 2 5.74 0.75 12.60
CA THR A 2 4.83 1.86 12.89
C THR A 2 4.32 2.49 11.58
N VAL A 3 3.11 3.07 11.60
CA VAL A 3 2.51 3.77 10.44
C VAL A 3 3.49 4.81 9.88
N ALA A 4 4.20 5.55 10.76
CA ALA A 4 5.22 6.51 10.38
C ALA A 4 6.36 5.88 9.53
N LYS A 5 6.82 4.67 9.89
CA LYS A 5 7.88 3.98 9.14
C LYS A 5 7.40 3.49 7.76
N ARG A 6 6.12 3.10 7.64
CA ARG A 6 5.51 2.73 6.34
C ARG A 6 5.34 3.94 5.44
N VAL A 7 4.85 5.05 6.00
CA VAL A 7 4.73 6.33 5.27
C VAL A 7 6.11 6.82 4.82
N PHE A 8 7.10 6.76 5.70
CA PHE A 8 8.49 7.13 5.36
C PHE A 8 9.05 6.25 4.23
N LEU A 9 8.91 4.92 4.32
CA LEU A 9 9.38 4.00 3.25
C LEU A 9 8.65 4.24 1.93
N PHE A 10 7.33 4.44 1.99
CA PHE A 10 6.55 4.78 0.80
C PHE A 10 7.05 6.08 0.16
N MET A 11 7.26 7.13 0.97
CA MET A 11 7.80 8.41 0.47
C MET A 11 9.23 8.27 -0.04
N ALA A 12 10.09 7.52 0.66
CA ALA A 12 11.46 7.28 0.26
C ALA A 12 11.56 6.51 -1.07
N VAL A 13 10.75 5.48 -1.27
CA VAL A 13 10.71 4.72 -2.52
C VAL A 13 10.19 5.59 -3.67
N ASN A 14 9.11 6.35 -3.46
CA ASN A 14 8.61 7.26 -4.49
C ASN A 14 9.63 8.36 -4.82
N LEU A 15 10.29 8.94 -3.82
CA LEU A 15 11.34 9.92 -4.00
C LEU A 15 12.53 9.33 -4.79
N LEU A 16 12.97 8.11 -4.45
CA LEU A 16 14.05 7.42 -5.14
C LEU A 16 13.69 7.15 -6.61
N VAL A 17 12.48 6.67 -6.87
CA VAL A 17 11.97 6.45 -8.24
C VAL A 17 11.95 7.76 -9.01
N MET A 18 11.42 8.84 -8.41
CA MET A 18 11.38 10.17 -9.06
C MET A 18 12.77 10.72 -9.34
N LEU A 19 13.71 10.54 -8.40
CA LEU A 19 15.11 10.97 -8.57
C LEU A 19 15.78 10.21 -9.72
N THR A 20 15.64 8.88 -9.75
CA THR A 20 16.17 8.02 -10.81
C THR A 20 15.61 8.41 -12.17
N ILE A 21 14.32 8.65 -12.23
CA ILE A 21 13.61 9.11 -13.43
C ILE A 21 14.14 10.47 -13.90
N SER A 22 14.29 11.43 -12.98
CA SER A 22 14.82 12.76 -13.31
C SER A 22 16.24 12.67 -13.87
N ILE A 23 17.09 11.80 -13.32
CA ILE A 23 18.46 11.55 -13.80
C ILE A 23 18.44 10.94 -15.21
N VAL A 24 17.64 9.91 -15.43
CA VAL A 24 17.51 9.26 -16.74
C VAL A 24 17.06 10.25 -17.81
N LEU A 25 16.11 11.12 -17.51
CA LEU A 25 15.62 12.15 -18.45
C LEU A 25 16.66 13.21 -18.76
N GLN A 26 17.46 13.56 -17.76
CA GLN A 26 18.57 14.49 -17.97
C GLN A 26 19.62 13.87 -18.93
N PHE A 27 19.90 12.56 -18.76
CA PHE A 27 20.79 11.81 -19.68
C PHE A 27 20.21 11.69 -21.09
N LEU A 28 18.89 11.49 -21.23
CA LEU A 28 18.23 11.38 -22.52
C LEU A 28 17.97 12.72 -23.22
N GLY A 29 18.35 13.85 -22.59
CA GLY A 29 18.19 15.19 -23.17
C GLY A 29 16.74 15.69 -23.26
N ILE A 30 15.77 14.91 -22.79
CA ILE A 30 14.34 15.21 -22.90
C ILE A 30 13.98 16.45 -22.05
N GLY A 31 14.67 16.66 -20.93
CA GLY A 31 14.53 17.86 -20.10
C GLY A 31 14.92 19.15 -20.87
N HIS A 32 15.86 19.08 -21.79
CA HIS A 32 16.28 20.20 -22.66
C HIS A 32 15.21 20.54 -23.70
N TYR A 33 14.54 19.54 -24.25
CA TYR A 33 13.49 19.70 -25.26
C TYR A 33 12.23 20.39 -24.71
N LEU A 34 11.86 20.10 -23.49
CA LEU A 34 10.73 20.73 -22.79
C LEU A 34 11.01 22.19 -22.40
N SER A 35 12.26 22.54 -22.13
CA SER A 35 12.65 23.90 -21.72
C SER A 35 12.93 24.87 -22.86
N ALA A 36 13.22 24.37 -24.07
CA ALA A 36 13.64 25.20 -25.20
C ALA A 36 12.46 25.77 -26.02
N ARG A 37 11.27 25.20 -25.94
CA ARG A 37 10.11 25.55 -26.79
C ARG A 37 8.85 26.02 -26.11
N GLY A 38 8.91 26.30 -24.79
CA GLY A 38 7.69 26.50 -24.00
C GLY A 38 7.05 25.15 -23.61
N VAL A 39 6.36 25.09 -22.47
CA VAL A 39 5.78 23.83 -21.98
C VAL A 39 4.63 23.41 -22.89
N ASP A 40 4.86 22.39 -23.71
CA ASP A 40 3.76 21.67 -24.35
C ASP A 40 3.08 20.80 -23.30
N TYR A 41 1.88 21.22 -22.89
CA TYR A 41 1.06 20.54 -21.88
C TYR A 41 0.73 19.10 -22.24
N ARG A 42 0.60 18.77 -23.54
CA ARG A 42 0.33 17.39 -23.98
C ARG A 42 1.53 16.49 -23.74
N SER A 43 2.70 16.94 -24.15
CA SER A 43 3.95 16.21 -23.91
C SER A 43 4.25 16.07 -22.43
N LEU A 44 3.98 17.12 -21.61
CA LEU A 44 4.13 17.06 -20.17
C LEU A 44 3.16 16.05 -19.54
N ALA A 45 1.89 16.02 -19.97
CA ALA A 45 0.90 15.09 -19.44
C ALA A 45 1.26 13.64 -19.77
N VAL A 46 1.64 13.36 -21.02
CA VAL A 46 2.12 12.04 -21.45
C VAL A 46 3.35 11.63 -20.65
N PHE A 47 4.31 12.54 -20.50
CA PHE A 47 5.48 12.33 -19.68
C PHE A 47 5.12 11.93 -18.24
N CYS A 48 4.30 12.73 -17.55
CA CYS A 48 3.91 12.45 -16.17
C CYS A 48 3.11 11.14 -16.05
N LEU A 49 2.27 10.81 -17.05
CA LEU A 49 1.54 9.57 -17.08
C LEU A 49 2.47 8.36 -17.22
N VAL A 50 3.39 8.39 -18.19
CA VAL A 50 4.36 7.30 -18.41
C VAL A 50 5.21 7.07 -17.16
N TRP A 51 5.65 8.16 -16.54
CA TRP A 51 6.54 8.04 -15.38
C TRP A 51 5.80 7.72 -14.09
N GLY A 52 4.65 8.33 -13.83
CA GLY A 52 3.82 8.03 -12.67
C GLY A 52 3.34 6.58 -12.69
N MET A 53 2.87 6.10 -13.84
CA MET A 53 2.46 4.70 -14.03
C MET A 53 3.65 3.75 -14.08
N GLY A 54 4.74 4.11 -14.79
CA GLY A 54 5.92 3.27 -14.95
C GLY A 54 6.54 2.88 -13.62
N GLY A 55 6.76 3.84 -12.73
CA GLY A 55 7.28 3.57 -11.39
C GLY A 55 6.39 2.64 -10.57
N ALA A 56 5.06 2.82 -10.65
CA ALA A 56 4.11 1.96 -9.97
C ALA A 56 4.14 0.52 -10.53
N PHE A 57 4.21 0.34 -11.86
CA PHE A 57 4.33 -0.97 -12.50
C PHE A 57 5.64 -1.68 -12.17
N VAL A 58 6.77 -0.97 -12.17
CA VAL A 58 8.05 -1.53 -11.75
C VAL A 58 7.97 -2.01 -10.29
N SER A 59 7.42 -1.20 -9.40
CA SER A 59 7.21 -1.56 -7.99
C SER A 59 6.33 -2.81 -7.86
N LEU A 60 5.23 -2.89 -8.60
CA LEU A 60 4.34 -4.07 -8.61
C LEU A 60 5.07 -5.32 -9.10
N THR A 61 5.80 -5.21 -10.20
CA THR A 61 6.51 -6.34 -10.80
C THR A 61 7.56 -6.91 -9.86
N LEU A 62 8.26 -6.05 -9.14
CA LEU A 62 9.30 -6.41 -8.19
C LEU A 62 8.75 -6.70 -6.78
N SER A 63 7.46 -6.50 -6.52
CA SER A 63 6.86 -6.54 -5.18
C SER A 63 7.16 -7.82 -4.40
N ARG A 64 7.12 -9.00 -5.06
CA ARG A 64 7.48 -10.28 -4.43
C ARG A 64 8.96 -10.37 -4.05
N VAL A 65 9.83 -9.92 -4.94
CA VAL A 65 11.29 -9.95 -4.71
C VAL A 65 11.64 -9.01 -3.58
N ILE A 66 11.10 -7.78 -3.63
CA ILE A 66 11.28 -6.79 -2.58
C ILE A 66 10.77 -7.31 -1.24
N ALA A 67 9.56 -7.90 -1.19
CA ALA A 67 8.99 -8.44 0.03
C ALA A 67 9.85 -9.58 0.61
N LYS A 68 10.30 -10.52 -0.22
CA LYS A 68 11.18 -11.61 0.20
C LYS A 68 12.49 -11.09 0.80
N TRP A 69 13.12 -10.15 0.12
CA TRP A 69 14.41 -9.61 0.54
C TRP A 69 14.30 -8.67 1.75
N SER A 70 13.37 -7.73 1.72
CA SER A 70 13.25 -6.69 2.77
C SER A 70 12.68 -7.21 4.09
N MET A 71 11.82 -8.24 4.03
CA MET A 71 11.21 -8.86 5.22
C MET A 71 11.89 -10.17 5.62
N GLY A 72 12.86 -10.66 4.85
CA GLY A 72 13.50 -11.95 5.11
C GLY A 72 12.54 -13.12 5.03
N VAL A 73 11.58 -13.10 4.11
CA VAL A 73 10.54 -14.14 4.00
C VAL A 73 11.15 -15.47 3.58
N LYS A 74 11.02 -16.48 4.42
CA LYS A 74 11.38 -17.86 4.13
C LYS A 74 10.19 -18.56 3.50
N ILE A 75 10.35 -19.01 2.24
CA ILE A 75 9.31 -19.72 1.51
C ILE A 75 9.22 -21.14 2.03
N LEU A 76 8.01 -21.59 2.30
CA LEU A 76 7.71 -22.97 2.70
C LEU A 76 7.61 -23.85 1.46
N ASP A 77 8.12 -25.10 1.56
CA ASP A 77 7.96 -26.07 0.49
C ASP A 77 6.48 -26.46 0.34
N PRO A 78 5.87 -26.29 -0.84
CA PRO A 78 4.49 -26.69 -1.08
C PRO A 78 4.20 -28.17 -0.80
N ARG A 79 5.23 -29.01 -0.78
CA ARG A 79 5.15 -30.47 -0.57
C ARG A 79 5.38 -30.88 0.88
N SER A 80 5.81 -29.97 1.75
CA SER A 80 6.16 -30.27 3.16
C SER A 80 4.98 -30.77 4.00
N GLY A 81 3.76 -30.62 3.51
CA GLY A 81 2.57 -30.95 4.29
C GLY A 81 2.25 -29.94 5.40
N ASP A 82 2.93 -28.80 5.42
CA ASP A 82 2.74 -27.73 6.39
C ASP A 82 1.29 -27.25 6.44
N ALA A 83 0.76 -27.08 7.65
CA ALA A 83 -0.63 -26.70 7.88
C ALA A 83 -0.97 -25.32 7.28
N LEU A 84 -0.02 -24.36 7.35
CA LEU A 84 -0.18 -23.02 6.78
C LEU A 84 -0.32 -23.08 5.26
N VAL A 85 0.55 -23.87 4.60
CA VAL A 85 0.49 -24.07 3.13
C VAL A 85 -0.83 -24.73 2.73
N LYS A 86 -1.25 -25.79 3.44
CA LYS A 86 -2.52 -26.47 3.18
C LYS A 86 -3.70 -25.51 3.29
N THR A 87 -3.74 -24.68 4.34
CA THR A 87 -4.81 -23.71 4.58
C THR A 87 -4.87 -22.66 3.47
N VAL A 88 -3.74 -22.01 3.15
CA VAL A 88 -3.68 -20.99 2.09
C VAL A 88 -4.08 -21.59 0.74
N HIS A 89 -3.59 -22.78 0.39
CA HIS A 89 -3.92 -23.44 -0.88
C HIS A 89 -5.40 -23.89 -0.94
N ALA A 90 -5.99 -24.31 0.19
CA ALA A 90 -7.42 -24.62 0.26
C ALA A 90 -8.27 -23.37 0.03
N LEU A 91 -7.93 -22.24 0.66
CA LEU A 91 -8.59 -20.96 0.46
C LEU A 91 -8.41 -20.45 -0.98
N ALA A 92 -7.20 -20.58 -1.55
CA ALA A 92 -6.90 -20.18 -2.92
C ALA A 92 -7.72 -20.98 -3.96
N ARG A 93 -7.90 -22.29 -3.74
CA ARG A 93 -8.79 -23.13 -4.58
C ARG A 93 -10.25 -22.68 -4.47
N ARG A 94 -10.75 -22.41 -3.25
CA ARG A 94 -12.12 -21.89 -3.04
C ARG A 94 -12.32 -20.52 -3.72
N ALA A 95 -11.28 -19.69 -3.72
CA ALA A 95 -11.28 -18.39 -4.37
C ALA A 95 -11.14 -18.46 -5.90
N GLY A 96 -10.94 -19.65 -6.49
CA GLY A 96 -10.74 -19.82 -7.92
C GLY A 96 -9.47 -19.14 -8.45
N LEU A 97 -8.40 -19.13 -7.66
CA LEU A 97 -7.13 -18.56 -8.13
C LEU A 97 -6.52 -19.42 -9.24
N PRO A 98 -5.98 -18.81 -10.31
CA PRO A 98 -5.43 -19.52 -11.47
C PRO A 98 -4.15 -20.33 -11.14
N ALA A 99 -3.45 -19.97 -10.06
CA ALA A 99 -2.30 -20.70 -9.53
C ALA A 99 -2.25 -20.56 -8.01
N MET A 100 -1.65 -21.55 -7.36
CA MET A 100 -1.45 -21.51 -5.91
C MET A 100 -0.40 -20.46 -5.55
N PRO A 101 -0.67 -19.56 -4.59
CA PRO A 101 0.29 -18.58 -4.13
C PRO A 101 1.47 -19.26 -3.43
N GLU A 102 2.64 -18.66 -3.51
CA GLU A 102 3.73 -19.01 -2.61
C GLU A 102 3.34 -18.67 -1.18
N VAL A 103 3.77 -19.46 -0.22
CA VAL A 103 3.53 -19.24 1.20
C VAL A 103 4.85 -19.11 1.91
N GLY A 104 4.98 -18.12 2.79
CA GLY A 104 6.23 -17.93 3.52
C GLY A 104 6.00 -17.39 4.93
N ILE A 105 7.03 -17.53 5.75
CA ILE A 105 7.10 -17.02 7.12
C ILE A 105 8.26 -16.04 7.21
N TYR A 106 8.07 -14.97 7.96
CA TYR A 106 9.14 -14.02 8.28
C TYR A 106 9.18 -13.74 9.78
N ASP A 107 10.39 -13.45 10.27
CA ASP A 107 10.61 -13.19 11.68
C ASP A 107 10.22 -11.75 12.03
N SER A 108 9.18 -11.64 12.86
CA SER A 108 8.69 -10.38 13.42
C SER A 108 7.82 -10.67 14.62
N PRO A 109 8.05 -9.99 15.77
CA PRO A 109 7.20 -10.14 16.95
C PRO A 109 5.81 -9.52 16.79
N GLU A 110 5.64 -8.59 15.82
CA GLU A 110 4.34 -7.99 15.53
C GLU A 110 3.45 -8.96 14.74
N PRO A 111 2.19 -9.23 15.18
CA PRO A 111 1.26 -10.04 14.42
C PRO A 111 0.89 -9.35 13.13
N ASN A 112 1.30 -9.93 12.02
CA ASN A 112 1.05 -9.39 10.71
C ASN A 112 1.05 -10.49 9.64
N ALA A 113 0.23 -10.32 8.62
CA ALA A 113 0.27 -11.07 7.38
C ALA A 113 0.11 -10.11 6.20
N PHE A 114 0.57 -10.52 5.04
CA PHE A 114 0.36 -9.73 3.82
C PHE A 114 0.34 -10.62 2.59
N ALA A 115 -0.44 -10.18 1.60
CA ALA A 115 -0.38 -10.70 0.25
C ALA A 115 0.27 -9.69 -0.70
N THR A 116 1.14 -10.17 -1.59
CA THR A 116 1.76 -9.35 -2.62
C THR A 116 2.02 -10.15 -3.90
N GLY A 117 2.25 -9.44 -4.99
CA GLY A 117 2.59 -10.05 -6.27
C GLY A 117 2.02 -9.28 -7.45
N PRO A 118 2.59 -9.46 -8.66
CA PRO A 118 2.19 -8.71 -9.84
C PRO A 118 0.84 -9.16 -10.44
N THR A 119 0.40 -10.38 -10.15
CA THR A 119 -0.84 -10.95 -10.70
C THR A 119 -1.45 -11.99 -9.74
N ARG A 120 -2.71 -12.38 -10.01
CA ARG A 120 -3.38 -13.46 -9.27
C ARG A 120 -2.67 -14.81 -9.37
N SER A 121 -1.93 -15.06 -10.47
CA SER A 121 -1.17 -16.30 -10.69
C SER A 121 0.25 -16.24 -10.10
N ARG A 122 0.73 -15.06 -9.75
CA ARG A 122 2.09 -14.85 -9.23
C ARG A 122 2.03 -14.09 -7.91
N ALA A 123 1.33 -14.65 -6.94
CA ALA A 123 1.12 -14.09 -5.62
C ALA A 123 1.98 -14.80 -4.55
N LEU A 124 2.25 -14.07 -3.48
CA LEU A 124 2.90 -14.53 -2.26
C LEU A 124 2.00 -14.14 -1.08
N VAL A 125 1.76 -15.07 -0.18
CA VAL A 125 1.17 -14.83 1.15
C VAL A 125 2.27 -15.05 2.18
N ALA A 126 2.56 -14.07 3.00
CA ALA A 126 3.57 -14.15 4.04
C ALA A 126 2.98 -13.82 5.41
N VAL A 127 3.41 -14.57 6.43
CA VAL A 127 2.89 -14.50 7.79
C VAL A 127 4.05 -14.31 8.77
N SER A 128 3.89 -13.43 9.76
CA SER A 128 4.90 -13.22 10.79
C SER A 128 4.89 -14.34 11.85
N THR A 129 6.05 -14.59 12.44
CA THR A 129 6.16 -15.46 13.63
C THR A 129 5.29 -14.95 14.79
N GLY A 130 5.17 -13.63 14.94
CA GLY A 130 4.32 -13.00 15.95
C GLY A 130 2.82 -13.28 15.76
N LEU A 131 2.33 -13.36 14.51
CA LEU A 131 0.94 -13.74 14.24
C LEU A 131 0.71 -15.23 14.59
N LEU A 132 1.61 -16.11 14.15
CA LEU A 132 1.51 -17.53 14.42
C LEU A 132 1.59 -17.87 15.92
N GLY A 133 2.36 -17.09 16.69
CA GLY A 133 2.51 -17.30 18.12
C GLY A 133 1.42 -16.65 18.99
N SER A 134 0.62 -15.74 18.43
CA SER A 134 -0.34 -14.96 19.20
C SER A 134 -1.81 -15.18 18.87
N MET A 135 -2.09 -15.90 17.76
CA MET A 135 -3.43 -16.19 17.29
C MET A 135 -3.68 -17.70 17.28
N ASN A 136 -4.91 -18.09 17.58
CA ASN A 136 -5.34 -19.48 17.42
C ASN A 136 -5.62 -19.82 15.94
N GLN A 137 -5.81 -21.10 15.64
CA GLN A 137 -6.01 -21.59 14.27
C GLN A 137 -7.20 -20.96 13.56
N VAL A 138 -8.30 -20.67 14.28
CA VAL A 138 -9.51 -20.05 13.72
C VAL A 138 -9.23 -18.60 13.31
N GLU A 139 -8.52 -17.86 14.14
CA GLU A 139 -8.13 -16.47 13.91
C GLU A 139 -7.13 -16.37 12.74
N ILE A 140 -6.12 -17.28 12.71
CA ILE A 140 -5.16 -17.37 11.60
C ILE A 140 -5.89 -17.64 10.28
N GLU A 141 -6.82 -18.60 10.24
CA GLU A 141 -7.57 -18.90 9.03
C GLU A 141 -8.40 -17.71 8.55
N GLY A 142 -8.97 -16.91 9.47
CA GLY A 142 -9.64 -15.64 9.15
C GLY A 142 -8.72 -14.64 8.47
N VAL A 143 -7.51 -14.42 9.01
CA VAL A 143 -6.49 -13.54 8.40
C VAL A 143 -6.06 -14.06 7.03
N LEU A 144 -5.77 -15.36 6.90
CA LEU A 144 -5.36 -15.96 5.63
C LEU A 144 -6.45 -15.87 4.56
N ALA A 145 -7.73 -16.02 4.95
CA ALA A 145 -8.86 -15.85 4.03
C ALA A 145 -8.95 -14.40 3.54
N HIS A 146 -8.66 -13.42 4.40
CA HIS A 146 -8.59 -12.00 4.03
C HIS A 146 -7.47 -11.73 3.03
N GLU A 147 -6.27 -12.25 3.25
CA GLU A 147 -5.14 -12.10 2.33
C GLU A 147 -5.42 -12.76 0.97
N VAL A 148 -6.02 -13.96 0.97
CA VAL A 148 -6.43 -14.64 -0.26
C VAL A 148 -7.53 -13.86 -0.99
N ALA A 149 -8.46 -13.23 -0.27
CA ALA A 149 -9.49 -12.38 -0.86
C ALA A 149 -8.89 -11.16 -1.58
N HIS A 150 -7.84 -10.54 -1.04
CA HIS A 150 -7.09 -9.48 -1.74
C HIS A 150 -6.48 -9.96 -3.05
N ILE A 151 -5.91 -11.17 -3.07
CA ILE A 151 -5.38 -11.77 -4.31
C ILE A 151 -6.51 -12.00 -5.31
N ALA A 152 -7.62 -12.61 -4.88
CA ALA A 152 -8.77 -12.92 -5.72
C ALA A 152 -9.43 -11.66 -6.31
N ASN A 153 -9.51 -10.58 -5.54
CA ASN A 153 -10.01 -9.29 -5.99
C ASN A 153 -9.07 -8.57 -6.99
N GLY A 154 -7.78 -8.99 -7.06
CA GLY A 154 -6.76 -8.28 -7.84
C GLY A 154 -6.37 -6.93 -7.25
N ASP A 155 -6.48 -6.78 -5.95
CA ASP A 155 -6.29 -5.52 -5.23
C ASP A 155 -4.89 -4.94 -5.38
N MET A 156 -3.87 -5.78 -5.59
CA MET A 156 -2.50 -5.36 -5.85
C MET A 156 -2.39 -4.53 -7.12
N VAL A 157 -3.00 -5.02 -8.21
CA VAL A 157 -3.02 -4.31 -9.51
C VAL A 157 -3.84 -3.03 -9.41
N THR A 158 -5.03 -3.11 -8.79
CA THR A 158 -5.91 -1.94 -8.63
C THR A 158 -5.23 -0.83 -7.85
N MET A 159 -4.57 -1.14 -6.74
CA MET A 159 -3.86 -0.15 -5.94
C MET A 159 -2.64 0.44 -6.67
N THR A 160 -1.96 -0.38 -7.48
CA THR A 160 -0.87 0.10 -8.33
C THR A 160 -1.37 1.10 -9.38
N LEU A 161 -2.50 0.82 -10.02
CA LEU A 161 -3.12 1.74 -10.97
C LEU A 161 -3.53 3.05 -10.30
N VAL A 162 -4.21 2.97 -9.15
CA VAL A 162 -4.60 4.17 -8.38
C VAL A 162 -3.37 4.99 -8.01
N GLN A 163 -2.33 4.34 -7.48
CA GLN A 163 -1.08 5.01 -7.11
C GLN A 163 -0.39 5.64 -8.31
N GLY A 164 -0.33 4.94 -9.44
CA GLY A 164 0.28 5.45 -10.67
C GLY A 164 -0.43 6.69 -11.21
N VAL A 165 -1.77 6.67 -11.23
CA VAL A 165 -2.58 7.83 -11.66
C VAL A 165 -2.39 9.01 -10.71
N VAL A 166 -2.43 8.77 -9.39
CA VAL A 166 -2.21 9.82 -8.38
C VAL A 166 -0.82 10.43 -8.54
N ASN A 167 0.21 9.61 -8.70
CA ASN A 167 1.59 10.08 -8.90
C ASN A 167 1.69 10.94 -10.18
N ALA A 168 1.11 10.48 -11.29
CA ALA A 168 1.11 11.23 -12.54
C ALA A 168 0.44 12.59 -12.41
N PHE A 169 -0.70 12.63 -11.70
CA PHE A 169 -1.45 13.86 -11.46
C PHE A 169 -0.68 14.84 -10.56
N VAL A 170 -0.08 14.35 -9.48
CA VAL A 170 0.75 15.15 -8.57
C VAL A 170 1.93 15.76 -9.32
N MET A 171 2.65 14.94 -10.11
CA MET A 171 3.77 15.40 -10.92
C MET A 171 3.37 16.46 -11.94
N PHE A 172 2.24 16.26 -12.62
CA PHE A 172 1.73 17.19 -13.64
C PHE A 172 1.33 18.51 -13.02
N LEU A 173 0.51 18.49 -11.97
CA LEU A 173 0.00 19.69 -11.31
C LEU A 173 1.13 20.53 -10.69
N ALA A 174 2.08 19.87 -10.03
CA ALA A 174 3.24 20.54 -9.44
C ALA A 174 4.06 21.30 -10.49
N ARG A 175 4.29 20.69 -11.66
CA ARG A 175 5.05 21.33 -12.75
C ARG A 175 4.33 22.50 -13.40
N ILE A 176 3.01 22.38 -13.61
CA ILE A 176 2.21 23.45 -14.17
C ILE A 176 2.22 24.67 -13.24
N ILE A 177 1.98 24.46 -11.94
CA ILE A 177 1.95 25.55 -10.97
C ILE A 177 3.34 26.16 -10.80
N ALA A 178 4.40 25.36 -10.70
CA ALA A 178 5.76 25.89 -10.62
C ALA A 178 6.11 26.74 -11.86
N PHE A 179 5.73 26.31 -13.05
CA PHE A 179 5.91 27.06 -14.28
C PHE A 179 5.12 28.39 -14.26
N ALA A 180 3.86 28.36 -13.84
CA ALA A 180 3.03 29.55 -13.74
C ALA A 180 3.59 30.57 -12.73
N LEU A 181 4.12 30.09 -11.60
CA LEU A 181 4.72 30.93 -10.57
C LEU A 181 6.07 31.55 -11.02
N SER A 182 6.84 30.83 -11.82
CA SER A 182 8.15 31.31 -12.30
C SER A 182 8.05 32.40 -13.37
N ARG A 183 6.84 32.70 -13.87
CA ARG A 183 6.59 33.67 -14.96
C ARG A 183 7.51 33.52 -16.18
N GLY A 184 8.04 32.32 -16.41
CA GLY A 184 8.96 32.03 -17.51
C GLY A 184 10.37 32.57 -17.30
N ASP A 185 10.74 32.98 -16.09
CA ASP A 185 12.09 33.38 -15.75
C ASP A 185 13.04 32.18 -15.91
N ARG A 186 13.85 32.24 -16.99
CA ARG A 186 14.74 31.15 -17.39
C ARG A 186 16.03 31.10 -16.59
N ASP A 187 16.37 32.18 -15.88
CA ASP A 187 17.63 32.27 -15.16
C ASP A 187 17.60 31.61 -13.79
N ASN A 188 16.43 31.36 -13.23
CA ASN A 188 16.28 30.81 -11.89
C ASN A 188 15.82 29.33 -11.85
N ARG A 189 16.50 28.47 -12.64
CA ARG A 189 16.21 27.02 -12.72
C ARG A 189 16.27 26.31 -11.37
N GLY A 190 17.10 26.79 -10.45
CA GLY A 190 17.19 26.25 -9.08
C GLY A 190 15.91 26.47 -8.29
N MET A 191 15.39 27.69 -8.31
CA MET A 191 14.13 28.02 -7.63
C MET A 191 12.93 27.25 -8.21
N VAL A 192 12.85 27.11 -9.54
CA VAL A 192 11.79 26.32 -10.18
C VAL A 192 11.82 24.87 -9.71
N ARG A 193 12.99 24.24 -9.63
CA ARG A 193 13.13 22.86 -9.12
C ARG A 193 12.71 22.74 -7.66
N MET A 194 13.11 23.68 -6.81
CA MET A 194 12.67 23.72 -5.40
C MET A 194 11.16 23.88 -5.28
N THR A 195 10.56 24.74 -6.10
CA THR A 195 9.11 24.93 -6.12
C THR A 195 8.38 23.67 -6.57
N VAL A 196 8.86 22.99 -7.63
CA VAL A 196 8.31 21.70 -8.06
C VAL A 196 8.38 20.69 -6.92
N PHE A 197 9.52 20.56 -6.27
CA PHE A 197 9.71 19.64 -5.17
C PHE A 197 8.75 19.92 -4.00
N ALA A 198 8.65 21.19 -3.58
CA ALA A 198 7.75 21.58 -2.49
C ALA A 198 6.27 21.29 -2.83
N LEU A 199 5.87 21.56 -4.07
CA LEU A 199 4.51 21.28 -4.55
C LEU A 199 4.24 19.77 -4.66
N GLU A 200 5.21 18.98 -5.14
CA GLU A 200 5.08 17.53 -5.19
C GLU A 200 4.93 16.92 -3.79
N MET A 201 5.64 17.43 -2.79
CA MET A 201 5.48 17.03 -1.41
C MET A 201 4.07 17.39 -0.87
N ALA A 202 3.62 18.61 -1.09
CA ALA A 202 2.29 19.07 -0.64
C ALA A 202 1.16 18.28 -1.31
N PHE A 203 1.19 18.13 -2.63
CA PHE A 203 0.20 17.36 -3.39
C PHE A 203 0.31 15.86 -3.13
N GLY A 204 1.50 15.34 -2.83
CA GLY A 204 1.71 13.96 -2.41
C GLY A 204 0.93 13.64 -1.14
N VAL A 205 0.89 14.56 -0.17
CA VAL A 205 0.07 14.42 1.05
C VAL A 205 -1.42 14.35 0.70
N LEU A 206 -1.91 15.20 -0.21
CA LEU A 206 -3.30 15.12 -0.69
C LEU A 206 -3.56 13.81 -1.45
N GLY A 207 -2.61 13.39 -2.27
CA GLY A 207 -2.66 12.10 -2.97
C GLY A 207 -2.78 10.91 -2.01
N MET A 208 -2.10 10.96 -0.86
CA MET A 208 -2.24 9.91 0.18
C MET A 208 -3.67 9.78 0.69
N VAL A 209 -4.43 10.87 0.83
CA VAL A 209 -5.85 10.83 1.24
C VAL A 209 -6.68 10.05 0.23
N VAL A 210 -6.47 10.31 -1.08
CA VAL A 210 -7.16 9.60 -2.16
C VAL A 210 -6.81 8.10 -2.13
N VAL A 211 -5.53 7.76 -2.06
CA VAL A 211 -5.05 6.37 -1.98
C VAL A 211 -5.62 5.67 -0.73
N ALA A 212 -5.63 6.34 0.41
CA ALA A 212 -6.19 5.80 1.66
C ALA A 212 -7.70 5.54 1.55
N TRP A 213 -8.45 6.42 0.88
CA TRP A 213 -9.88 6.21 0.65
C TRP A 213 -10.15 4.95 -0.19
N PHE A 214 -9.41 4.75 -1.29
CA PHE A 214 -9.49 3.54 -2.10
C PHE A 214 -9.07 2.30 -1.30
N SER A 215 -8.00 2.41 -0.50
CA SER A 215 -7.51 1.33 0.35
C SER A 215 -8.57 0.88 1.36
N ARG A 216 -9.21 1.83 2.06
CA ARG A 216 -10.30 1.50 3.02
C ARG A 216 -11.47 0.77 2.36
N ARG A 217 -11.91 1.18 1.16
CA ARG A 217 -12.97 0.47 0.43
C ARG A 217 -12.57 -0.95 0.04
N ARG A 218 -11.32 -1.14 -0.30
CA ARG A 218 -10.76 -2.45 -0.61
C ARG A 218 -10.81 -3.39 0.59
N GLU A 219 -10.51 -2.89 1.80
CA GLU A 219 -10.57 -3.68 3.03
C GLU A 219 -11.97 -4.28 3.27
N PHE A 220 -13.02 -3.49 3.15
CA PHE A 220 -14.40 -4.00 3.30
C PHE A 220 -14.74 -5.08 2.28
N ARG A 221 -14.25 -4.97 1.04
CA ARG A 221 -14.42 -6.01 0.03
C ARG A 221 -13.65 -7.28 0.36
N ALA A 222 -12.43 -7.14 0.89
CA ALA A 222 -11.62 -8.28 1.31
C ALA A 222 -12.25 -8.97 2.54
N ASP A 223 -12.81 -8.23 3.49
CA ASP A 223 -13.55 -8.77 4.61
C ASP A 223 -14.78 -9.60 4.16
N ALA A 224 -15.57 -9.04 3.26
CA ALA A 224 -16.71 -9.76 2.69
C ALA A 224 -16.27 -10.99 1.87
N GLY A 225 -15.13 -10.91 1.16
CA GLY A 225 -14.50 -12.03 0.47
C GLY A 225 -14.02 -13.11 1.44
N SER A 226 -13.35 -12.70 2.51
CA SER A 226 -12.90 -13.60 3.58
C SER A 226 -14.08 -14.35 4.22
N ALA A 227 -15.17 -13.65 4.50
CA ALA A 227 -16.38 -14.24 5.05
C ALA A 227 -16.96 -15.36 4.15
N LYS A 228 -16.89 -15.18 2.82
CA LYS A 228 -17.32 -16.20 1.84
C LYS A 228 -16.34 -17.38 1.74
N LEU A 229 -15.03 -17.12 1.86
CA LEU A 229 -13.99 -18.13 1.67
C LEU A 229 -13.73 -18.96 2.92
N GLY A 230 -13.56 -18.31 4.07
CA GLY A 230 -13.16 -18.92 5.34
C GLY A 230 -14.28 -19.04 6.35
N GLY A 231 -15.33 -18.26 6.21
CA GLY A 231 -16.42 -18.11 7.16
C GLY A 231 -16.40 -16.78 7.89
N ARG A 232 -17.56 -16.17 8.06
CA ARG A 232 -17.74 -14.84 8.68
C ARG A 232 -17.20 -14.78 10.10
N GLU A 233 -17.51 -15.79 10.91
CA GLU A 233 -17.11 -15.86 12.32
C GLU A 233 -15.58 -15.90 12.49
N LYS A 234 -14.86 -16.58 11.59
CA LYS A 234 -13.40 -16.62 11.61
C LYS A 234 -12.79 -15.25 11.33
N MET A 235 -13.37 -14.49 10.38
CA MET A 235 -12.90 -13.14 10.09
C MET A 235 -13.18 -12.18 11.25
N ILE A 236 -14.37 -12.29 11.88
CA ILE A 236 -14.71 -11.51 13.07
C ILE A 236 -13.75 -11.86 14.22
N ALA A 237 -13.49 -13.15 14.47
CA ALA A 237 -12.54 -13.59 15.49
C ALA A 237 -11.13 -13.05 15.25
N ALA A 238 -10.66 -13.07 14.01
CA ALA A 238 -9.37 -12.50 13.61
C ALA A 238 -9.29 -10.99 13.88
N LEU A 239 -10.32 -10.23 13.51
CA LEU A 239 -10.39 -8.79 13.78
C LEU A 239 -10.44 -8.49 15.28
N GLN A 240 -11.19 -9.27 16.07
CA GLN A 240 -11.23 -9.13 17.52
C GLN A 240 -9.90 -9.46 18.18
N ALA A 241 -9.17 -10.47 17.68
CA ALA A 241 -7.82 -10.79 18.17
C ALA A 241 -6.85 -9.63 17.93
N LEU A 242 -6.90 -9.03 16.73
CA LEU A 242 -6.13 -7.82 16.42
C LEU A 242 -6.53 -6.64 17.31
N GLN A 243 -7.83 -6.43 17.54
CA GLN A 243 -8.33 -5.36 18.37
C GLN A 243 -7.80 -5.46 19.81
N ARG A 244 -7.92 -6.64 20.44
CA ARG A 244 -7.40 -6.87 21.81
C ARG A 244 -5.92 -6.55 21.96
N ARG A 245 -5.14 -6.67 20.89
CA ARG A 245 -3.69 -6.45 20.93
C ARG A 245 -3.29 -5.00 20.66
N PHE A 246 -4.11 -4.26 19.95
CA PHE A 246 -3.86 -2.86 19.59
C PHE A 246 -4.66 -1.86 20.40
N GLU A 247 -5.61 -2.31 21.23
CA GLU A 247 -6.23 -1.46 22.24
C GLU A 247 -5.20 -1.18 23.34
N PRO A 248 -4.91 0.10 23.64
CA PRO A 248 -4.07 0.45 24.78
C PRO A 248 -4.69 -0.13 26.05
N SER A 249 -3.88 -0.68 26.95
CA SER A 249 -4.34 -0.95 28.33
C SER A 249 -4.90 0.34 28.94
N ASP A 250 -5.88 0.24 29.85
CA ASP A 250 -6.56 1.39 30.47
C ASP A 250 -5.58 2.46 31.01
N GLU A 251 -4.40 2.07 31.45
CA GLU A 251 -3.32 2.99 31.86
C GLU A 251 -2.73 3.79 30.68
N GLN A 252 -2.67 3.22 29.48
CA GLN A 252 -2.18 3.92 28.28
C GLN A 252 -3.23 4.81 27.66
N GLU A 253 -4.52 4.54 27.86
CA GLU A 253 -5.62 5.44 27.46
C GLU A 253 -5.58 6.77 28.22
N ALA A 254 -5.24 6.77 29.50
CA ALA A 254 -5.08 8.00 30.29
C ALA A 254 -3.94 8.87 29.75
N PHE A 255 -2.81 8.28 29.34
CA PHE A 255 -1.69 9.02 28.75
C PHE A 255 -1.98 9.43 27.29
N ALA A 256 -2.73 8.63 26.53
CA ALA A 256 -3.15 8.96 25.17
C ALA A 256 -4.15 10.11 25.13
N THR A 257 -5.02 10.22 26.14
CA THR A 257 -5.99 11.32 26.29
C THR A 257 -5.29 12.65 26.57
N LEU A 258 -4.17 12.63 27.30
CA LEU A 258 -3.33 13.82 27.54
C LEU A 258 -2.51 14.26 26.31
N LYS A 259 -2.17 13.32 25.39
CA LYS A 259 -1.42 13.62 24.15
C LYS A 259 -2.29 14.06 22.98
N ILE A 260 -3.59 13.84 23.04
CA ILE A 260 -4.52 14.12 21.94
C ILE A 260 -5.63 15.07 22.42
N ALA A 261 -5.26 16.32 22.71
CA ALA A 261 -6.22 17.43 22.69
C ALA A 261 -6.65 17.77 21.22
N GLY A 262 -6.62 16.80 20.31
CA GLY A 262 -7.11 16.86 18.93
C GLY A 262 -7.92 15.60 18.65
N GLY A 263 -9.24 15.77 18.54
CA GLY A 263 -10.25 14.72 18.48
C GLY A 263 -9.91 13.48 17.62
N ARG A 264 -10.55 12.37 17.94
CA ARG A 264 -10.52 11.01 17.31
C ARG A 264 -10.75 10.97 15.78
N GLY A 265 -10.65 12.09 15.06
CA GLY A 265 -10.87 12.25 13.62
C GLY A 265 -9.84 13.14 12.93
N GLY A 266 -8.63 13.30 13.48
CA GLY A 266 -7.61 14.16 12.91
C GLY A 266 -7.10 13.69 11.53
N PHE A 267 -6.26 14.53 10.91
CA PHE A 267 -5.61 14.30 9.60
C PHE A 267 -5.00 12.88 9.45
N LEU A 268 -4.49 12.28 10.54
CA LEU A 268 -3.96 10.91 10.55
C LEU A 268 -5.01 9.85 10.20
N ALA A 269 -6.28 10.06 10.56
CA ALA A 269 -7.36 9.15 10.18
C ALA A 269 -7.67 9.22 8.69
N LEU A 270 -7.49 10.38 8.05
CA LEU A 270 -7.70 10.57 6.62
C LEU A 270 -6.67 9.80 5.78
N ILE A 271 -5.44 9.70 6.24
CA ILE A 271 -4.33 9.00 5.55
C ILE A 271 -4.17 7.55 6.01
N SER A 272 -4.99 7.07 6.97
CA SER A 272 -5.01 5.67 7.36
C SER A 272 -5.50 4.79 6.22
N THR A 273 -4.74 3.77 5.88
CA THR A 273 -5.05 2.82 4.80
C THR A 273 -6.04 1.73 5.23
N HIS A 274 -6.26 1.55 6.54
CA HIS A 274 -7.20 0.60 7.09
C HIS A 274 -8.33 1.33 7.82
N PRO A 275 -9.60 0.89 7.63
CA PRO A 275 -10.72 1.37 8.44
C PRO A 275 -10.57 0.96 9.89
N PRO A 276 -11.24 1.64 10.85
CA PRO A 276 -11.32 1.19 12.22
C PRO A 276 -11.81 -0.27 12.30
N ILE A 277 -11.20 -1.06 13.17
CA ILE A 277 -11.54 -2.49 13.31
C ILE A 277 -13.01 -2.66 13.72
N LYS A 278 -13.55 -1.77 14.55
CA LYS A 278 -14.94 -1.75 14.98
C LYS A 278 -15.89 -1.65 13.78
N ASP A 279 -15.61 -0.75 12.84
CA ASP A 279 -16.44 -0.55 11.64
C ASP A 279 -16.41 -1.79 10.71
N ARG A 280 -15.26 -2.46 10.61
CA ARG A 280 -15.10 -3.69 9.83
C ARG A 280 -15.91 -4.84 10.43
N ILE A 281 -15.84 -5.02 11.76
CA ILE A 281 -16.64 -6.04 12.48
C ILE A 281 -18.12 -5.76 12.31
N GLU A 282 -18.54 -4.51 12.46
CA GLU A 282 -19.95 -4.14 12.32
C GLU A 282 -20.46 -4.37 10.89
N ALA A 283 -19.67 -4.02 9.86
CA ALA A 283 -19.99 -4.29 8.46
C ALA A 283 -20.15 -5.81 8.21
N LEU A 284 -19.27 -6.64 8.78
CA LEU A 284 -19.38 -8.10 8.68
C LEU A 284 -20.62 -8.66 9.37
N ARG A 285 -21.09 -8.06 10.46
CA ARG A 285 -22.32 -8.49 11.17
C ARG A 285 -23.60 -8.14 10.43
N ARG A 286 -23.60 -7.05 9.65
CA ARG A 286 -24.76 -6.58 8.89
C ARG A 286 -24.96 -7.32 7.56
N GLY A 287 -23.92 -7.82 6.92
CA GLY A 287 -23.91 -8.49 5.61
C GLY A 287 -23.53 -9.94 5.68
#